data_620451f7c6327afcbfd897c4c259ecef
#
_entry.id   620451f7c6327afcbfd897c4c259ecef
#
_cell.length_a   1.000
_cell.length_b   1.000
_cell.length_c   1.000
_cell.angle_alpha   90.00
_cell.angle_beta   90.00
_cell.angle_gamma   90.00
#
_symmetry.space_group_name_H-M   'P 1'
#
loop_
_entity.id
_entity.type
_entity.pdbx_description
1 polymer ?
#
loop_
_entity_poly.entity_id
_entity_poly.type
_entity_poly.pdbx_seq_one_letter_code
_entity_poly.pdbx_strand_id
1 'polypeptide(L)'
;MNEPKHRSPFVLVGRLIVLVKPMLPIMLAAIVMGVAGHFCATFITIFGGFGILRALGLASPLRSVGVAFACILVFALLRGILRYAEQASNHYIAFKLLALIRDQVFGALRRLTPAKLEGRDRGDLISLITADIEALEVFYAHTISPICIACICVIGMTGFVASYHILPALVLLAGYLLVGVALPVRSAKRGDKVAREYRQALADTNSYVLESLRGLRDTLQYQDTAARAAGITAHSETLGEKQKALKYREGLTVAITNTLILFTVIAVLGVSLQLYRNGQMGEEGVLICTLSALSSFGPVVALANLGASLTQVFASADRVLDLLDEEPVTADVTDGAHTAFAGAQAEHVSFSYADEEVLHDLSLTIPEKKIVGITGRSGSGKSTFLRLLMRFWDVNTGTIRFGEEDIRRVNTATLRAQESLVTQETELFNDTIENNIRIAKRDATREEVEAACKKAALDGFIRSLPKGYDTPVGELGGALSGGERQRIGVARAFLHDVPFLLLDEPTSNLDSLNEGVILKAVRAECRDKTVLLVSHRKSTMAAADVTYSVESGRLS
;
A
#
# COMPACT_ATOMS: atom_id res chain seq x y z
N MET A 1 2.22 15.26 -16.43
CA MET A 1 2.60 14.12 -15.56
C MET A 1 4.05 13.77 -15.87
N ASN A 2 4.98 14.00 -14.93
CA ASN A 2 6.35 13.51 -15.09
C ASN A 2 6.29 11.98 -15.17
N GLU A 3 6.91 11.40 -16.20
CA GLU A 3 7.10 9.95 -16.28
C GLU A 3 7.72 9.47 -14.97
N PRO A 4 7.22 8.37 -14.38
CA PRO A 4 7.78 7.84 -13.15
C PRO A 4 9.27 7.49 -13.42
N LYS A 5 10.18 8.21 -12.76
CA LYS A 5 11.62 7.90 -12.77
C LYS A 5 11.79 6.54 -12.09
N HIS A 6 11.77 5.46 -12.85
CA HIS A 6 12.08 4.13 -12.32
C HIS A 6 13.47 4.18 -11.65
N ARG A 7 13.46 4.05 -10.32
CA ARG A 7 14.70 3.97 -9.54
C ARG A 7 15.46 2.70 -9.90
N SER A 8 16.79 2.79 -9.94
CA SER A 8 17.57 1.58 -10.15
C SER A 8 17.35 0.58 -9.01
N PRO A 9 17.39 -0.75 -9.28
CA PRO A 9 17.21 -1.78 -8.25
C PRO A 9 18.15 -1.61 -7.05
N PHE A 10 19.36 -1.10 -7.26
CA PHE A 10 20.32 -0.85 -6.18
C PHE A 10 19.87 0.28 -5.24
N VAL A 11 19.28 1.35 -5.79
CA VAL A 11 18.72 2.45 -4.98
C VAL A 11 17.52 1.97 -4.17
N LEU A 12 16.64 1.18 -4.79
CA LEU A 12 15.48 0.59 -4.09
C LEU A 12 15.93 -0.30 -2.92
N VAL A 13 16.87 -1.21 -3.17
CA VAL A 13 17.43 -2.09 -2.12
C VAL A 13 18.04 -1.24 -0.99
N GLY A 14 18.82 -0.20 -1.32
CA GLY A 14 19.42 0.69 -0.32
C GLY A 14 18.37 1.37 0.56
N ARG A 15 17.31 1.92 -0.04
CA ARG A 15 16.20 2.56 0.69
C ARG A 15 15.44 1.56 1.57
N LEU A 16 15.13 0.38 1.05
CA LEU A 16 14.46 -0.68 1.80
C LEU A 16 15.30 -1.18 2.98
N ILE A 17 16.62 -1.29 2.83
CA ILE A 17 17.54 -1.67 3.92
C ILE A 17 17.55 -0.61 5.03
N VAL A 18 17.48 0.68 4.69
CA VAL A 18 17.40 1.74 5.71
C VAL A 18 16.15 1.59 6.58
N LEU A 19 15.02 1.16 6.02
CA LEU A 19 13.79 0.91 6.78
C LEU A 19 13.94 -0.25 7.79
N VAL A 20 14.83 -1.22 7.52
CA VAL A 20 15.09 -2.36 8.41
C VAL A 20 15.99 -1.99 9.60
N LYS A 21 16.68 -0.84 9.56
CA LYS A 21 17.67 -0.45 10.58
C LYS A 21 17.21 -0.68 12.03
N PRO A 22 15.96 -0.39 12.43
CA PRO A 22 15.49 -0.65 13.80
C PRO A 22 15.42 -2.16 14.16
N MET A 23 15.30 -3.04 13.16
CA MET A 23 15.15 -4.50 13.33
C MET A 23 16.45 -5.27 13.07
N LEU A 24 17.56 -4.56 12.80
CA LEU A 24 18.85 -5.16 12.45
C LEU A 24 19.35 -6.22 13.46
N PRO A 25 19.24 -6.02 14.78
CA PRO A 25 19.68 -7.04 15.75
C PRO A 25 18.91 -8.36 15.63
N ILE A 26 17.59 -8.28 15.41
CA ILE A 26 16.74 -9.47 15.25
C ILE A 26 17.05 -10.15 13.91
N MET A 27 17.31 -9.40 12.86
CA MET A 27 17.70 -9.92 11.54
C MET A 27 19.05 -10.66 11.60
N LEU A 28 20.03 -10.11 12.32
CA LEU A 28 21.31 -10.80 12.54
C LEU A 28 21.13 -12.10 13.32
N ALA A 29 20.30 -12.10 14.35
CA ALA A 29 19.97 -13.32 15.10
C ALA A 29 19.29 -14.36 14.20
N ALA A 30 18.33 -13.95 13.34
CA ALA A 30 17.68 -14.85 12.38
C ALA A 30 18.69 -15.45 11.38
N ILE A 31 19.63 -14.66 10.87
CA ILE A 31 20.69 -15.14 9.98
C ILE A 31 21.57 -16.18 10.69
N VAL A 32 22.01 -15.91 11.91
CA VAL A 32 22.84 -16.85 12.69
C VAL A 32 22.08 -18.16 12.94
N MET A 33 20.81 -18.08 13.35
CA MET A 33 19.97 -19.26 13.57
C MET A 33 19.74 -20.03 12.26
N GLY A 34 19.52 -19.35 11.15
CA GLY A 34 19.36 -19.96 9.84
C GLY A 34 20.62 -20.69 9.36
N VAL A 35 21.78 -20.05 9.48
CA VAL A 35 23.08 -20.65 9.16
C VAL A 35 23.32 -21.90 10.02
N ALA A 36 23.16 -21.78 11.33
CA ALA A 36 23.31 -22.91 12.25
C ALA A 36 22.33 -24.04 11.94
N GLY A 37 21.07 -23.74 11.65
CA GLY A 37 20.04 -24.70 11.25
C GLY A 37 20.38 -25.47 9.96
N HIS A 38 20.91 -24.76 8.95
CA HIS A 38 21.37 -25.40 7.71
C HIS A 38 22.62 -26.26 7.91
N PHE A 39 23.59 -25.82 8.71
CA PHE A 39 24.72 -26.65 9.08
C PHE A 39 24.26 -27.89 9.85
N CYS A 40 23.36 -27.78 10.82
CA CYS A 40 22.80 -28.96 11.51
C CYS A 40 22.17 -29.92 10.49
N ALA A 41 21.41 -29.45 9.52
CA ALA A 41 20.80 -30.28 8.48
C ALA A 41 21.85 -31.05 7.66
N THR A 42 22.93 -30.39 7.26
CA THR A 42 24.02 -30.97 6.48
C THR A 42 24.83 -31.95 7.32
N PHE A 43 25.15 -31.60 8.57
CA PHE A 43 25.92 -32.44 9.47
C PHE A 43 25.18 -33.72 9.92
N ILE A 44 23.84 -33.74 9.93
CA ILE A 44 23.08 -34.99 10.10
C ILE A 44 23.54 -36.04 9.08
N THR A 45 23.63 -35.66 7.80
CA THR A 45 24.05 -36.55 6.72
C THR A 45 25.54 -36.93 6.83
N ILE A 46 26.40 -35.97 7.18
CA ILE A 46 27.84 -36.16 7.36
C ILE A 46 28.11 -37.13 8.52
N PHE A 47 27.46 -36.95 9.70
CA PHE A 47 27.60 -37.87 10.83
C PHE A 47 27.03 -39.25 10.52
N GLY A 48 25.98 -39.32 9.67
CA GLY A 48 25.53 -40.60 9.12
C GLY A 48 26.62 -41.29 8.30
N GLY A 49 27.35 -40.55 7.48
CA GLY A 49 28.52 -41.05 6.73
C GLY A 49 29.64 -41.54 7.63
N PHE A 50 30.01 -40.78 8.66
CA PHE A 50 30.99 -41.22 9.65
C PHE A 50 30.55 -42.50 10.41
N GLY A 51 29.26 -42.61 10.71
CA GLY A 51 28.67 -43.80 11.30
C GLY A 51 28.78 -45.02 10.39
N ILE A 52 28.55 -44.87 9.09
CA ILE A 52 28.72 -45.93 8.08
C ILE A 52 30.19 -46.37 8.00
N LEU A 53 31.12 -45.42 7.89
CA LEU A 53 32.56 -45.75 7.87
C LEU A 53 32.97 -46.57 9.09
N ARG A 54 32.51 -46.18 10.28
CA ARG A 54 32.79 -46.86 11.51
C ARG A 54 32.20 -48.28 11.57
N ALA A 55 30.97 -48.45 11.07
CA ALA A 55 30.30 -49.74 11.00
C ALA A 55 31.03 -50.72 10.05
N LEU A 56 31.62 -50.19 8.98
CA LEU A 56 32.41 -50.95 8.01
C LEU A 56 33.85 -51.23 8.48
N GLY A 57 34.25 -50.73 9.65
CA GLY A 57 35.61 -50.89 10.17
C GLY A 57 36.65 -49.97 9.48
N LEU A 58 36.21 -48.99 8.70
CA LEU A 58 37.05 -48.02 8.01
C LEU A 58 37.46 -46.86 8.94
N ALA A 59 38.42 -46.04 8.50
CA ALA A 59 38.85 -44.85 9.23
C ALA A 59 37.69 -43.89 9.43
N SER A 60 37.43 -43.50 10.67
CA SER A 60 36.37 -42.58 11.04
C SER A 60 36.79 -41.77 12.28
N PRO A 61 36.51 -40.46 12.33
CA PRO A 61 36.79 -39.62 13.50
C PRO A 61 35.95 -40.03 14.73
N LEU A 62 34.89 -40.81 14.55
CA LEU A 62 33.99 -41.22 15.62
C LEU A 62 34.48 -42.48 16.35
N ARG A 63 34.37 -42.49 17.69
CA ARG A 63 34.76 -43.60 18.53
C ARG A 63 33.83 -44.80 18.41
N SER A 64 32.53 -44.58 18.15
CA SER A 64 31.52 -45.63 18.01
C SER A 64 30.36 -45.19 17.14
N VAL A 65 29.59 -46.13 16.60
CA VAL A 65 28.35 -45.89 15.87
C VAL A 65 27.29 -45.22 16.78
N GLY A 66 27.28 -45.55 18.08
CA GLY A 66 26.37 -44.91 19.05
C GLY A 66 26.60 -43.40 19.18
N VAL A 67 27.86 -42.92 19.06
CA VAL A 67 28.18 -41.49 19.04
C VAL A 67 27.62 -40.83 17.77
N ALA A 68 27.68 -41.52 16.63
CA ALA A 68 27.07 -41.00 15.40
C ALA A 68 25.56 -40.75 15.58
N PHE A 69 24.84 -41.75 16.12
CA PHE A 69 23.40 -41.62 16.39
C PHE A 69 23.09 -40.52 17.40
N ALA A 70 23.88 -40.38 18.47
CA ALA A 70 23.71 -39.30 19.43
C ALA A 70 23.87 -37.89 18.77
N CYS A 71 24.92 -37.72 17.94
CA CYS A 71 25.13 -36.47 17.18
C CYS A 71 23.97 -36.19 16.21
N ILE A 72 23.53 -37.18 15.45
CA ILE A 72 22.40 -37.06 14.52
C ILE A 72 21.14 -36.61 15.28
N LEU A 73 20.85 -37.24 16.43
CA LEU A 73 19.68 -36.86 17.25
C LEU A 73 19.76 -35.40 17.74
N VAL A 74 20.93 -35.00 18.26
CA VAL A 74 21.17 -33.63 18.73
C VAL A 74 21.01 -32.64 17.59
N PHE A 75 21.66 -32.89 16.44
CA PHE A 75 21.52 -31.98 15.27
C PHE A 75 20.10 -31.96 14.71
N ALA A 76 19.36 -33.07 14.72
CA ALA A 76 17.97 -33.11 14.27
C ALA A 76 17.06 -32.26 15.16
N LEU A 77 17.21 -32.34 16.48
CA LEU A 77 16.47 -31.52 17.44
C LEU A 77 16.83 -30.01 17.30
N LEU A 78 18.13 -29.73 17.27
CA LEU A 78 18.61 -28.33 17.08
C LEU A 78 18.12 -27.75 15.77
N ARG A 79 18.17 -28.51 14.67
CA ARG A 79 17.66 -28.07 13.37
C ARG A 79 16.20 -27.63 13.45
N GLY A 80 15.34 -28.40 14.12
CA GLY A 80 13.91 -28.09 14.29
C GLY A 80 13.71 -26.77 15.03
N ILE A 81 14.38 -26.62 16.18
CA ILE A 81 14.29 -25.44 17.03
C ILE A 81 14.83 -24.18 16.29
N LEU A 82 16.03 -24.30 15.71
CA LEU A 82 16.67 -23.20 14.99
C LEU A 82 15.87 -22.76 13.75
N ARG A 83 15.30 -23.71 13.02
CA ARG A 83 14.46 -23.41 11.86
C ARG A 83 13.17 -22.68 12.25
N TYR A 84 12.54 -23.13 13.33
CA TYR A 84 11.36 -22.43 13.87
C TYR A 84 11.71 -21.02 14.33
N ALA A 85 12.78 -20.86 15.09
CA ALA A 85 13.20 -19.55 15.61
C ALA A 85 13.61 -18.58 14.48
N GLU A 86 14.31 -19.06 13.45
CA GLU A 86 14.63 -18.30 12.25
C GLU A 86 13.36 -17.80 11.55
N GLN A 87 12.42 -18.69 11.26
CA GLN A 87 11.18 -18.34 10.58
C GLN A 87 10.32 -17.37 11.40
N ALA A 88 10.16 -17.65 12.70
CA ALA A 88 9.43 -16.76 13.60
C ALA A 88 10.05 -15.35 13.64
N SER A 89 11.40 -15.27 13.66
CA SER A 89 12.10 -13.99 13.63
C SER A 89 11.91 -13.25 12.30
N ASN A 90 12.00 -13.94 11.17
CA ASN A 90 11.81 -13.35 9.85
C ASN A 90 10.39 -12.80 9.67
N HIS A 91 9.35 -13.55 10.09
CA HIS A 91 7.96 -13.06 10.02
C HIS A 91 7.70 -11.93 11.03
N TYR A 92 8.28 -11.99 12.23
CA TYR A 92 8.18 -10.88 13.18
C TYR A 92 8.73 -9.58 12.60
N ILE A 93 9.93 -9.63 11.97
CA ILE A 93 10.54 -8.49 11.29
C ILE A 93 9.61 -7.98 10.19
N ALA A 94 9.12 -8.86 9.33
CA ALA A 94 8.26 -8.51 8.22
C ALA A 94 6.99 -7.80 8.69
N PHE A 95 6.22 -8.37 9.60
CA PHE A 95 4.98 -7.78 10.11
C PHE A 95 5.22 -6.45 10.83
N LYS A 96 6.31 -6.33 11.59
CA LYS A 96 6.64 -5.08 12.25
C LYS A 96 6.99 -3.97 11.26
N LEU A 97 7.72 -4.31 10.19
CA LEU A 97 8.06 -3.37 9.12
C LEU A 97 6.85 -2.99 8.28
N LEU A 98 5.96 -3.95 7.97
CA LEU A 98 4.71 -3.65 7.28
C LEU A 98 3.85 -2.65 8.06
N ALA A 99 3.73 -2.83 9.39
CA ALA A 99 3.02 -1.88 10.23
C ALA A 99 3.67 -0.48 10.20
N LEU A 100 4.99 -0.40 10.25
CA LEU A 100 5.74 0.85 10.17
C LEU A 100 5.57 1.53 8.80
N ILE A 101 5.64 0.77 7.72
CA ILE A 101 5.45 1.30 6.36
C ILE A 101 4.01 1.80 6.18
N ARG A 102 3.01 1.07 6.66
CA ARG A 102 1.60 1.51 6.65
C ARG A 102 1.41 2.83 7.39
N ASP A 103 2.02 2.99 8.54
CA ASP A 103 1.98 4.24 9.31
C ASP A 103 2.61 5.40 8.54
N GLN A 104 3.79 5.19 7.94
CA GLN A 104 4.45 6.20 7.11
C GLN A 104 3.63 6.57 5.87
N VAL A 105 3.06 5.57 5.18
CA VAL A 105 2.19 5.78 4.01
C VAL A 105 0.94 6.56 4.41
N PHE A 106 0.31 6.21 5.54
CA PHE A 106 -0.84 6.95 6.04
C PHE A 106 -0.48 8.40 6.40
N GLY A 107 0.70 8.60 7.00
CA GLY A 107 1.26 9.93 7.27
C GLY A 107 1.49 10.75 5.99
N ALA A 108 2.01 10.11 4.93
CA ALA A 108 2.19 10.74 3.62
C ALA A 108 0.84 11.11 2.99
N LEU A 109 -0.13 10.19 2.97
CA LEU A 109 -1.48 10.44 2.45
C LEU A 109 -2.14 11.63 3.16
N ARG A 110 -2.02 11.73 4.49
CA ARG A 110 -2.53 12.89 5.24
C ARG A 110 -1.92 14.21 4.80
N ARG A 111 -0.61 14.23 4.51
CA ARG A 111 0.08 15.45 4.02
C ARG A 111 -0.33 15.83 2.60
N LEU A 112 -0.60 14.82 1.77
CA LEU A 112 -0.94 14.98 0.35
C LEU A 112 -2.41 15.34 0.13
N THR A 113 -3.28 15.07 1.11
CA THR A 113 -4.72 15.35 1.05
C THR A 113 -5.00 16.84 1.23
N PRO A 114 -6.03 17.39 0.50
CA PRO A 114 -6.80 16.73 -0.53
C PRO A 114 -6.17 16.84 -1.93
N ALA A 115 -5.29 17.82 -2.15
CA ALA A 115 -4.85 18.28 -3.45
C ALA A 115 -4.27 17.19 -4.36
N LYS A 116 -3.36 16.37 -3.83
CA LYS A 116 -2.69 15.30 -4.60
C LYS A 116 -3.51 14.03 -4.74
N LEU A 117 -4.50 13.83 -3.88
CA LEU A 117 -5.34 12.62 -3.90
C LEU A 117 -6.63 12.82 -4.70
N GLU A 118 -7.06 14.06 -4.90
CA GLU A 118 -8.21 14.37 -5.71
C GLU A 118 -7.92 14.05 -7.18
N GLY A 119 -8.78 13.22 -7.80
CA GLY A 119 -8.59 12.71 -9.16
C GLY A 119 -7.75 11.45 -9.27
N ARG A 120 -7.12 10.95 -8.18
CA ARG A 120 -6.51 9.61 -8.18
C ARG A 120 -7.57 8.52 -8.07
N ASP A 121 -7.31 7.40 -8.74
CA ASP A 121 -8.17 6.22 -8.61
C ASP A 121 -8.09 5.68 -7.17
N ARG A 122 -9.26 5.58 -6.50
CA ARG A 122 -9.37 5.05 -5.14
C ARG A 122 -8.92 3.58 -5.07
N GLY A 123 -9.16 2.80 -6.12
CA GLY A 123 -8.74 1.41 -6.21
C GLY A 123 -7.22 1.28 -6.25
N ASP A 124 -6.53 2.20 -6.95
CA ASP A 124 -5.07 2.24 -7.00
C ASP A 124 -4.46 2.56 -5.62
N LEU A 125 -5.04 3.52 -4.89
CA LEU A 125 -4.60 3.83 -3.51
C LEU A 125 -4.83 2.66 -2.55
N ILE A 126 -5.97 1.98 -2.65
CA ILE A 126 -6.25 0.78 -1.84
C ILE A 126 -5.24 -0.32 -2.18
N SER A 127 -4.98 -0.57 -3.47
CA SER A 127 -3.98 -1.54 -3.93
C SER A 127 -2.58 -1.23 -3.39
N LEU A 128 -2.19 0.05 -3.37
CA LEU A 128 -0.91 0.49 -2.83
C LEU A 128 -0.81 0.22 -1.31
N ILE A 129 -1.85 0.55 -0.53
CA ILE A 129 -1.86 0.37 0.93
C ILE A 129 -1.93 -1.12 1.33
N THR A 130 -2.53 -1.97 0.49
CA THR A 130 -2.70 -3.40 0.74
C THR A 130 -1.66 -4.22 -0.01
N ALA A 131 -1.89 -4.48 -1.28
CA ALA A 131 -1.11 -5.42 -2.07
C ALA A 131 0.36 -5.01 -2.28
N ASP A 132 0.65 -3.71 -2.51
CA ASP A 132 2.04 -3.29 -2.71
C ASP A 132 2.84 -3.33 -1.42
N ILE A 133 2.25 -2.90 -0.29
CA ILE A 133 2.94 -3.02 1.00
C ILE A 133 3.13 -4.49 1.37
N GLU A 134 2.13 -5.36 1.16
CA GLU A 134 2.25 -6.80 1.41
C GLU A 134 3.33 -7.46 0.53
N ALA A 135 3.50 -7.01 -0.72
CA ALA A 135 4.58 -7.50 -1.57
C ALA A 135 5.98 -7.23 -0.98
N LEU A 136 6.14 -6.18 -0.14
CA LEU A 136 7.39 -5.90 0.55
C LEU A 136 7.73 -6.92 1.64
N GLU A 137 6.75 -7.68 2.16
CA GLU A 137 6.99 -8.79 3.08
C GLU A 137 7.98 -9.79 2.48
N VAL A 138 7.80 -10.12 1.20
CA VAL A 138 8.68 -11.06 0.49
C VAL A 138 10.13 -10.59 0.49
N PHE A 139 10.37 -9.27 0.38
CA PHE A 139 11.72 -8.73 0.45
C PHE A 139 12.34 -8.92 1.83
N TYR A 140 11.61 -8.61 2.88
CA TYR A 140 12.16 -8.64 4.24
C TYR A 140 12.27 -10.06 4.81
N ALA A 141 11.23 -10.88 4.66
CA ALA A 141 11.21 -12.22 5.21
C ALA A 141 11.95 -13.25 4.36
N HIS A 142 11.88 -13.08 3.02
CA HIS A 142 12.31 -14.16 2.11
C HIS A 142 13.48 -13.76 1.17
N THR A 143 14.03 -12.56 1.28
CA THR A 143 15.14 -12.13 0.41
C THR A 143 16.42 -11.86 1.19
N ILE A 144 16.42 -10.94 2.14
CA ILE A 144 17.66 -10.50 2.82
C ILE A 144 18.30 -11.64 3.62
N SER A 145 17.55 -12.23 4.57
CA SER A 145 18.06 -13.29 5.41
C SER A 145 18.47 -14.54 4.61
N PRO A 146 17.67 -15.06 3.67
CA PRO A 146 18.07 -16.20 2.85
C PRO A 146 19.31 -15.96 1.99
N ILE A 147 19.51 -14.76 1.44
CA ILE A 147 20.73 -14.44 0.69
C ILE A 147 21.96 -14.51 1.60
N CYS A 148 21.91 -13.87 2.78
CA CYS A 148 23.01 -13.89 3.73
C CYS A 148 23.31 -15.33 4.21
N ILE A 149 22.27 -16.09 4.55
CA ILE A 149 22.38 -17.48 4.98
C ILE A 149 23.05 -18.33 3.88
N ALA A 150 22.59 -18.20 2.62
CA ALA A 150 23.14 -18.96 1.51
C ALA A 150 24.61 -18.62 1.26
N CYS A 151 24.98 -17.34 1.27
CA CYS A 151 26.37 -16.92 1.10
C CYS A 151 27.30 -17.53 2.18
N ILE A 152 26.88 -17.43 3.46
CA ILE A 152 27.66 -17.97 4.57
C ILE A 152 27.75 -19.50 4.48
N CYS A 153 26.63 -20.18 4.19
CA CYS A 153 26.62 -21.64 4.04
C CYS A 153 27.47 -22.11 2.86
N VAL A 154 27.43 -21.44 1.72
CA VAL A 154 28.27 -21.75 0.55
C VAL A 154 29.75 -21.63 0.90
N ILE A 155 30.16 -20.54 1.54
CA ILE A 155 31.55 -20.31 1.96
C ILE A 155 31.96 -21.39 2.97
N GLY A 156 31.15 -21.65 4.00
CA GLY A 156 31.44 -22.60 5.04
C GLY A 156 31.54 -24.04 4.51
N MET A 157 30.61 -24.48 3.65
CA MET A 157 30.61 -25.82 3.08
C MET A 157 31.72 -26.02 2.05
N THR A 158 32.00 -24.99 1.24
CA THR A 158 33.16 -25.05 0.33
C THR A 158 34.47 -25.14 1.12
N GLY A 159 34.63 -24.38 2.21
CA GLY A 159 35.77 -24.47 3.10
C GLY A 159 35.89 -25.83 3.79
N PHE A 160 34.75 -26.40 4.25
CA PHE A 160 34.73 -27.73 4.83
C PHE A 160 35.18 -28.81 3.85
N VAL A 161 34.67 -28.81 2.61
CA VAL A 161 35.10 -29.77 1.58
C VAL A 161 36.56 -29.53 1.16
N ALA A 162 37.01 -28.28 1.14
CA ALA A 162 38.41 -27.92 0.83
C ALA A 162 39.40 -28.45 1.88
N SER A 163 38.98 -28.68 3.13
CA SER A 163 39.82 -29.30 4.17
C SER A 163 40.20 -30.77 3.86
N TYR A 164 39.40 -31.43 3.01
CA TYR A 164 39.73 -32.74 2.48
C TYR A 164 40.59 -32.64 1.21
N HIS A 165 40.10 -31.85 0.23
CA HIS A 165 40.88 -31.54 -0.99
C HIS A 165 40.25 -30.38 -1.77
N ILE A 166 41.10 -29.54 -2.40
CA ILE A 166 40.65 -28.32 -3.10
C ILE A 166 39.80 -28.61 -4.37
N LEU A 167 40.08 -29.69 -5.11
CA LEU A 167 39.41 -29.98 -6.38
C LEU A 167 37.90 -30.29 -6.20
N PRO A 168 37.47 -31.21 -5.30
CA PRO A 168 36.05 -31.38 -5.01
C PRO A 168 35.37 -30.13 -4.51
N ALA A 169 36.06 -29.28 -3.72
CA ALA A 169 35.53 -28.01 -3.25
C ALA A 169 35.25 -27.01 -4.40
N LEU A 170 36.14 -26.92 -5.39
CA LEU A 170 35.96 -26.10 -6.58
C LEU A 170 34.79 -26.58 -7.44
N VAL A 171 34.65 -27.90 -7.61
CA VAL A 171 33.49 -28.48 -8.32
C VAL A 171 32.19 -28.16 -7.60
N LEU A 172 32.17 -28.31 -6.27
CA LEU A 172 31.00 -27.96 -5.44
C LEU A 172 30.66 -26.47 -5.54
N LEU A 173 31.66 -25.57 -5.46
CA LEU A 173 31.48 -24.13 -5.62
C LEU A 173 30.92 -23.79 -7.00
N ALA A 174 31.43 -24.40 -8.06
CA ALA A 174 30.91 -24.23 -9.42
C ALA A 174 29.43 -24.64 -9.50
N GLY A 175 29.04 -25.76 -8.87
CA GLY A 175 27.65 -26.21 -8.73
C GLY A 175 26.78 -25.19 -8.01
N TYR A 176 27.24 -24.63 -6.91
CA TYR A 176 26.50 -23.57 -6.18
C TYR A 176 26.30 -22.33 -7.04
N LEU A 177 27.32 -21.86 -7.78
CA LEU A 177 27.22 -20.71 -8.67
C LEU A 177 26.29 -20.97 -9.86
N LEU A 178 26.30 -22.18 -10.42
CA LEU A 178 25.38 -22.56 -11.50
C LEU A 178 23.94 -22.56 -11.03
N VAL A 179 23.65 -23.16 -9.89
CA VAL A 179 22.28 -23.29 -9.35
C VAL A 179 21.80 -21.96 -8.72
N GLY A 180 22.64 -21.30 -7.94
CA GLY A 180 22.26 -20.11 -7.16
C GLY A 180 22.32 -18.79 -7.91
N VAL A 181 23.10 -18.70 -9.00
CA VAL A 181 23.29 -17.46 -9.73
C VAL A 181 22.94 -17.59 -11.22
N ALA A 182 23.62 -18.50 -11.94
CA ALA A 182 23.48 -18.58 -13.39
C ALA A 182 22.06 -18.97 -13.83
N LEU A 183 21.48 -19.97 -13.18
CA LEU A 183 20.13 -20.46 -13.48
C LEU A 183 19.04 -19.44 -13.15
N PRO A 184 18.99 -18.81 -11.97
CA PRO A 184 18.01 -17.77 -11.67
C PRO A 184 18.06 -16.57 -12.61
N VAL A 185 19.25 -16.06 -12.91
CA VAL A 185 19.44 -14.94 -13.84
C VAL A 185 18.93 -15.28 -15.26
N ARG A 186 19.20 -16.50 -15.74
CA ARG A 186 18.71 -16.95 -17.04
C ARG A 186 17.18 -17.17 -17.04
N SER A 187 16.65 -17.74 -15.96
CA SER A 187 15.19 -17.99 -15.81
C SER A 187 14.41 -16.68 -15.70
N ALA A 188 14.90 -15.69 -14.96
CA ALA A 188 14.27 -14.37 -14.83
C ALA A 188 14.13 -13.69 -16.19
N LYS A 189 15.21 -13.62 -16.99
CA LYS A 189 15.17 -13.00 -18.33
C LYS A 189 14.18 -13.67 -19.31
N ARG A 190 13.97 -14.99 -19.20
CA ARG A 190 13.09 -15.76 -20.09
C ARG A 190 11.66 -15.89 -19.56
N GLY A 191 11.48 -15.88 -18.25
CA GLY A 191 10.19 -16.07 -17.58
C GLY A 191 9.28 -14.85 -17.60
N ASP A 192 9.86 -13.67 -17.69
CA ASP A 192 9.17 -12.41 -17.54
C ASP A 192 8.00 -12.19 -18.53
N LYS A 193 8.17 -12.61 -19.79
CA LYS A 193 7.11 -12.52 -20.80
C LYS A 193 5.90 -13.39 -20.44
N VAL A 194 6.11 -14.67 -20.08
CA VAL A 194 5.02 -15.62 -19.77
C VAL A 194 4.29 -15.19 -18.48
N ALA A 195 5.05 -14.72 -17.48
CA ALA A 195 4.47 -14.21 -16.25
C ALA A 195 3.64 -12.93 -16.49
N ARG A 196 4.08 -12.04 -17.39
CA ARG A 196 3.28 -10.86 -17.80
C ARG A 196 2.00 -11.25 -18.51
N GLU A 197 2.08 -12.17 -19.49
CA GLU A 197 0.90 -12.65 -20.22
C GLU A 197 -0.14 -13.30 -19.28
N TYR A 198 0.31 -14.09 -18.31
CA TYR A 198 -0.59 -14.66 -17.28
C TYR A 198 -1.24 -13.57 -16.41
N ARG A 199 -0.46 -12.59 -15.93
CA ARG A 199 -1.01 -11.49 -15.13
C ARG A 199 -2.02 -10.65 -15.90
N GLN A 200 -1.75 -10.39 -17.18
CA GLN A 200 -2.68 -9.67 -18.05
C GLN A 200 -3.98 -10.46 -18.22
N ALA A 201 -3.90 -11.74 -18.57
CA ALA A 201 -5.09 -12.60 -18.71
C ALA A 201 -5.90 -12.70 -17.40
N LEU A 202 -5.22 -12.72 -16.24
CA LEU A 202 -5.88 -12.70 -14.94
C LEU A 202 -6.60 -11.37 -14.69
N ALA A 203 -5.98 -10.23 -15.01
CA ALA A 203 -6.58 -8.91 -14.87
C ALA A 203 -7.81 -8.78 -15.79
N ASP A 204 -7.70 -9.19 -17.05
CA ASP A 204 -8.79 -9.15 -18.03
C ASP A 204 -9.97 -10.03 -17.57
N THR A 205 -9.69 -11.24 -17.06
CA THR A 205 -10.71 -12.14 -16.54
C THR A 205 -11.40 -11.53 -15.31
N ASN A 206 -10.65 -10.99 -14.36
CA ASN A 206 -11.19 -10.34 -13.17
C ASN A 206 -12.06 -9.13 -13.52
N SER A 207 -11.62 -8.29 -14.46
CA SER A 207 -12.38 -7.13 -14.93
C SER A 207 -13.70 -7.58 -15.57
N TYR A 208 -13.66 -8.58 -16.45
CA TYR A 208 -14.86 -9.11 -17.10
C TYR A 208 -15.87 -9.69 -16.09
N VAL A 209 -15.38 -10.45 -15.09
CA VAL A 209 -16.23 -10.99 -14.00
C VAL A 209 -16.83 -9.85 -13.17
N LEU A 210 -16.02 -8.85 -12.79
CA LEU A 210 -16.50 -7.72 -12.01
C LEU A 210 -17.55 -6.89 -12.74
N GLU A 211 -17.34 -6.62 -14.04
CA GLU A 211 -18.31 -5.95 -14.90
C GLU A 211 -19.61 -6.77 -15.01
N SER A 212 -19.50 -8.09 -15.17
CA SER A 212 -20.67 -8.97 -15.23
C SER A 212 -21.47 -8.98 -13.94
N LEU A 213 -20.79 -8.90 -12.77
CA LEU A 213 -21.45 -8.81 -11.47
C LEU A 213 -22.13 -7.44 -11.26
N ARG A 214 -21.45 -6.34 -11.65
CA ARG A 214 -22.03 -5.00 -11.58
C ARG A 214 -23.23 -4.83 -12.49
N GLY A 215 -23.15 -5.38 -13.71
CA GLY A 215 -24.22 -5.37 -14.71
C GLY A 215 -25.22 -6.52 -14.59
N LEU A 216 -25.24 -7.27 -13.47
CA LEU A 216 -26.09 -8.46 -13.33
C LEU A 216 -27.58 -8.16 -13.50
N ARG A 217 -28.06 -7.01 -13.00
CA ARG A 217 -29.43 -6.57 -13.15
C ARG A 217 -29.81 -6.37 -14.63
N ASP A 218 -28.94 -5.70 -15.38
CA ASP A 218 -29.17 -5.43 -16.80
C ASP A 218 -29.05 -6.72 -17.62
N THR A 219 -28.08 -7.58 -17.29
CA THR A 219 -27.92 -8.92 -17.88
C THR A 219 -29.20 -9.77 -17.73
N LEU A 220 -29.83 -9.73 -16.55
CA LEU A 220 -31.08 -10.42 -16.30
C LEU A 220 -32.27 -9.76 -17.05
N GLN A 221 -32.33 -8.43 -17.03
CA GLN A 221 -33.39 -7.65 -17.69
C GLN A 221 -33.42 -7.89 -19.20
N TYR A 222 -32.24 -7.92 -19.83
CA TYR A 222 -32.09 -8.10 -21.27
C TYR A 222 -31.85 -9.57 -21.72
N GLN A 223 -31.92 -10.52 -20.76
CA GLN A 223 -31.75 -11.96 -21.01
C GLN A 223 -30.42 -12.36 -21.65
N ASP A 224 -29.33 -11.59 -21.36
CA ASP A 224 -27.99 -11.82 -21.91
C ASP A 224 -27.12 -12.78 -21.05
N THR A 225 -27.75 -13.54 -20.17
CA THR A 225 -27.04 -14.42 -19.18
C THR A 225 -26.18 -15.47 -19.86
N ALA A 226 -26.67 -16.06 -20.97
CA ALA A 226 -25.95 -17.11 -21.69
C ALA A 226 -24.67 -16.56 -22.37
N ALA A 227 -24.74 -15.38 -22.97
CA ALA A 227 -23.58 -14.74 -23.60
C ALA A 227 -22.54 -14.33 -22.57
N ARG A 228 -22.96 -13.78 -21.41
CA ARG A 228 -22.06 -13.44 -20.32
C ARG A 228 -21.37 -14.67 -19.71
N ALA A 229 -22.13 -15.77 -19.49
CA ALA A 229 -21.56 -17.02 -19.01
C ALA A 229 -20.53 -17.61 -19.99
N ALA A 230 -20.85 -17.60 -21.29
CA ALA A 230 -19.92 -18.04 -22.34
C ALA A 230 -18.65 -17.17 -22.36
N GLY A 231 -18.77 -15.85 -22.18
CA GLY A 231 -17.65 -14.93 -22.06
C GLY A 231 -16.74 -15.24 -20.87
N ILE A 232 -17.32 -15.48 -19.69
CA ILE A 232 -16.55 -15.88 -18.49
C ILE A 232 -15.79 -17.19 -18.76
N THR A 233 -16.44 -18.16 -19.42
CA THR A 233 -15.79 -19.44 -19.77
C THR A 233 -14.61 -19.22 -20.72
N ALA A 234 -14.78 -18.42 -21.78
CA ALA A 234 -13.72 -18.14 -22.74
C ALA A 234 -12.50 -17.42 -22.10
N HIS A 235 -12.74 -16.43 -21.22
CA HIS A 235 -11.69 -15.78 -20.45
C HIS A 235 -10.98 -16.76 -19.50
N SER A 236 -11.74 -17.65 -18.84
CA SER A 236 -11.20 -18.67 -17.93
C SER A 236 -10.35 -19.71 -18.68
N GLU A 237 -10.75 -20.12 -19.87
CA GLU A 237 -9.97 -21.03 -20.73
C GLU A 237 -8.63 -20.37 -21.14
N THR A 238 -8.68 -19.12 -21.61
CA THR A 238 -7.48 -18.35 -21.97
C THR A 238 -6.53 -18.21 -20.77
N LEU A 239 -7.08 -17.88 -19.59
CA LEU A 239 -6.32 -17.81 -18.35
C LEU A 239 -5.68 -19.18 -17.99
N GLY A 240 -6.44 -20.27 -18.15
CA GLY A 240 -5.98 -21.64 -17.92
C GLY A 240 -4.79 -22.02 -18.82
N GLU A 241 -4.81 -21.65 -20.10
CA GLU A 241 -3.69 -21.88 -21.00
C GLU A 241 -2.43 -21.10 -20.59
N LYS A 242 -2.58 -19.82 -20.20
CA LYS A 242 -1.45 -19.00 -19.71
C LYS A 242 -0.90 -19.54 -18.39
N GLN A 243 -1.77 -19.98 -17.50
CA GLN A 243 -1.36 -20.62 -16.23
C GLN A 243 -0.60 -21.91 -16.47
N LYS A 244 -1.06 -22.76 -17.40
CA LYS A 244 -0.37 -23.99 -17.80
C LYS A 244 1.03 -23.71 -18.34
N ALA A 245 1.18 -22.70 -19.21
CA ALA A 245 2.48 -22.30 -19.72
C ALA A 245 3.43 -21.80 -18.62
N LEU A 246 2.93 -21.05 -17.66
CA LEU A 246 3.69 -20.59 -16.50
C LEU A 246 4.14 -21.79 -15.64
N LYS A 247 3.21 -22.66 -15.26
CA LYS A 247 3.49 -23.86 -14.44
C LYS A 247 4.45 -24.84 -15.11
N TYR A 248 4.35 -25.02 -16.42
CA TYR A 248 5.29 -25.82 -17.19
C TYR A 248 6.73 -25.25 -17.07
N ARG A 249 6.89 -23.93 -17.17
CA ARG A 249 8.20 -23.28 -17.01
C ARG A 249 8.75 -23.40 -15.59
N GLU A 250 7.91 -23.22 -14.58
CA GLU A 250 8.30 -23.42 -13.19
C GLU A 250 8.79 -24.86 -12.97
N GLY A 251 8.03 -25.84 -13.44
CA GLY A 251 8.39 -27.26 -13.38
C GLY A 251 9.71 -27.57 -14.11
N LEU A 252 9.92 -27.00 -15.29
CA LEU A 252 11.15 -27.15 -16.05
C LEU A 252 12.36 -26.56 -15.28
N THR A 253 12.19 -25.40 -14.64
CA THR A 253 13.23 -24.78 -13.83
C THR A 253 13.62 -25.68 -12.65
N VAL A 254 12.63 -26.24 -11.94
CA VAL A 254 12.86 -27.21 -10.85
C VAL A 254 13.58 -28.47 -11.35
N ALA A 255 13.14 -29.01 -12.49
CA ALA A 255 13.78 -30.19 -13.09
C ALA A 255 15.25 -29.91 -13.46
N ILE A 256 15.55 -28.78 -14.09
CA ILE A 256 16.93 -28.37 -14.43
C ILE A 256 17.75 -28.18 -13.14
N THR A 257 17.20 -27.54 -12.11
CA THR A 257 17.86 -27.36 -10.81
C THR A 257 18.28 -28.70 -10.22
N ASN A 258 17.34 -29.64 -10.10
CA ASN A 258 17.61 -30.96 -9.52
C ASN A 258 18.63 -31.75 -10.36
N THR A 259 18.53 -31.65 -11.68
CA THR A 259 19.50 -32.28 -12.60
C THR A 259 20.91 -31.71 -12.41
N LEU A 260 21.06 -30.37 -12.31
CA LEU A 260 22.36 -29.74 -12.07
C LEU A 260 22.95 -30.12 -10.71
N ILE A 261 22.10 -30.21 -9.68
CA ILE A 261 22.55 -30.70 -8.36
C ILE A 261 23.07 -32.14 -8.48
N LEU A 262 22.31 -33.04 -9.10
CA LEU A 262 22.71 -34.42 -9.31
C LEU A 262 24.03 -34.55 -10.08
N PHE A 263 24.19 -33.81 -11.18
CA PHE A 263 25.42 -33.76 -11.93
C PHE A 263 26.61 -33.25 -11.09
N THR A 264 26.38 -32.23 -10.24
CA THR A 264 27.43 -31.73 -9.34
C THR A 264 27.84 -32.78 -8.34
N VAL A 265 26.88 -33.51 -7.74
CA VAL A 265 27.16 -34.61 -6.80
C VAL A 265 27.97 -35.73 -7.48
N ILE A 266 27.57 -36.14 -8.69
CA ILE A 266 28.28 -37.16 -9.48
C ILE A 266 29.70 -36.66 -9.86
N ALA A 267 29.86 -35.40 -10.21
CA ALA A 267 31.16 -34.83 -10.52
C ALA A 267 32.09 -34.79 -9.29
N VAL A 268 31.55 -34.39 -8.10
CA VAL A 268 32.30 -34.42 -6.84
C VAL A 268 32.71 -35.84 -6.52
N LEU A 269 31.81 -36.84 -6.64
CA LEU A 269 32.12 -38.24 -6.45
C LEU A 269 33.22 -38.73 -7.41
N GLY A 270 33.09 -38.42 -8.72
CA GLY A 270 34.07 -38.84 -9.73
C GLY A 270 35.47 -38.25 -9.48
N VAL A 271 35.55 -36.95 -9.16
CA VAL A 271 36.82 -36.29 -8.81
C VAL A 271 37.40 -36.88 -7.53
N SER A 272 36.56 -37.10 -6.49
CA SER A 272 37.00 -37.70 -5.21
C SER A 272 37.51 -39.14 -5.38
N LEU A 273 36.85 -39.96 -6.22
CA LEU A 273 37.30 -41.32 -6.55
C LEU A 273 38.63 -41.31 -7.33
N GLN A 274 38.82 -40.36 -8.24
CA GLN A 274 40.09 -40.25 -8.97
C GLN A 274 41.23 -39.86 -8.02
N LEU A 275 41.00 -38.96 -7.08
CA LEU A 275 41.98 -38.55 -6.06
C LEU A 275 42.29 -39.73 -5.10
N TYR A 276 41.28 -40.53 -4.76
CA TYR A 276 41.48 -41.75 -3.98
C TYR A 276 42.38 -42.74 -4.72
N ARG A 277 42.12 -43.01 -6.01
CA ARG A 277 42.97 -43.88 -6.84
C ARG A 277 44.39 -43.40 -6.94
N ASN A 278 44.59 -42.08 -6.92
CA ASN A 278 45.92 -41.47 -6.96
C ASN A 278 46.61 -41.39 -5.59
N GLY A 279 45.97 -41.91 -4.52
CA GLY A 279 46.52 -41.89 -3.15
C GLY A 279 46.51 -40.48 -2.51
N GLN A 280 45.78 -39.52 -3.08
CA GLN A 280 45.74 -38.13 -2.61
C GLN A 280 44.56 -37.84 -1.66
N MET A 281 43.64 -38.80 -1.51
CA MET A 281 42.47 -38.73 -0.64
C MET A 281 42.15 -40.08 -0.05
N GLY A 282 41.71 -40.14 1.22
CA GLY A 282 41.24 -41.37 1.85
C GLY A 282 39.77 -41.68 1.53
N GLU A 283 39.32 -42.88 1.86
CA GLU A 283 37.94 -43.37 1.70
C GLU A 283 36.94 -42.46 2.42
N GLU A 284 37.30 -41.96 3.60
CA GLU A 284 36.54 -40.97 4.37
C GLU A 284 36.27 -39.73 3.53
N GLY A 285 37.30 -39.17 2.87
CA GLY A 285 37.17 -37.97 2.05
C GLY A 285 36.20 -38.17 0.89
N VAL A 286 36.26 -39.32 0.19
CA VAL A 286 35.34 -39.63 -0.91
C VAL A 286 33.89 -39.61 -0.44
N LEU A 287 33.60 -40.34 0.68
CA LEU A 287 32.23 -40.41 1.18
C LEU A 287 31.76 -39.07 1.71
N ILE A 288 32.55 -38.38 2.52
CA ILE A 288 32.13 -37.14 3.18
C ILE A 288 32.01 -36.00 2.19
N CYS A 289 32.90 -35.83 1.22
CA CYS A 289 32.75 -34.82 0.17
C CYS A 289 31.47 -35.05 -0.67
N THR A 290 31.15 -36.30 -0.99
CA THR A 290 29.95 -36.65 -1.76
C THR A 290 28.68 -36.38 -0.95
N LEU A 291 28.62 -36.78 0.32
CA LEU A 291 27.49 -36.54 1.21
C LEU A 291 27.30 -35.04 1.50
N SER A 292 28.41 -34.31 1.63
CA SER A 292 28.37 -32.83 1.76
C SER A 292 27.75 -32.18 0.53
N ALA A 293 28.16 -32.61 -0.67
CA ALA A 293 27.56 -32.12 -1.91
C ALA A 293 26.05 -32.45 -2.00
N LEU A 294 25.65 -33.65 -1.59
CA LEU A 294 24.25 -34.09 -1.65
C LEU A 294 23.32 -33.27 -0.72
N SER A 295 23.82 -32.90 0.47
CA SER A 295 22.97 -32.34 1.54
C SER A 295 23.03 -30.83 1.70
N SER A 296 23.96 -30.13 1.03
CA SER A 296 24.24 -28.69 1.28
C SER A 296 23.58 -27.69 0.33
N PHE A 297 22.86 -28.14 -0.71
CA PHE A 297 22.23 -27.26 -1.69
C PHE A 297 20.99 -26.52 -1.19
N GLY A 298 20.42 -26.88 -0.02
CA GLY A 298 19.18 -26.29 0.48
C GLY A 298 19.12 -24.74 0.44
N PRO A 299 20.08 -24.00 1.01
CA PRO A 299 20.11 -22.55 0.98
C PRO A 299 20.20 -21.98 -0.45
N VAL A 300 20.95 -22.66 -1.33
CA VAL A 300 21.13 -22.22 -2.73
C VAL A 300 19.86 -22.41 -3.55
N VAL A 301 19.12 -23.48 -3.33
CA VAL A 301 17.81 -23.73 -3.96
C VAL A 301 16.78 -22.68 -3.51
N ALA A 302 16.83 -22.27 -2.24
CA ALA A 302 15.97 -21.18 -1.75
C ALA A 302 16.20 -19.87 -2.52
N LEU A 303 17.46 -19.54 -2.83
CA LEU A 303 17.80 -18.37 -3.67
C LEU A 303 17.27 -18.50 -5.10
N ALA A 304 17.35 -19.69 -5.69
CA ALA A 304 16.90 -19.90 -7.07
C ALA A 304 15.42 -19.59 -7.26
N ASN A 305 14.61 -19.73 -6.22
CA ASN A 305 13.18 -19.47 -6.24
C ASN A 305 12.80 -17.99 -6.04
N LEU A 306 13.74 -17.12 -5.62
CA LEU A 306 13.46 -15.70 -5.35
C LEU A 306 13.35 -14.85 -6.60
N GLY A 307 13.97 -15.23 -7.71
CA GLY A 307 14.13 -14.37 -8.88
C GLY A 307 12.82 -13.87 -9.50
N ALA A 308 11.75 -14.66 -9.47
CA ALA A 308 10.44 -14.28 -10.02
C ALA A 308 9.69 -13.26 -9.13
N SER A 309 9.86 -13.37 -7.81
CA SER A 309 9.17 -12.50 -6.84
C SER A 309 9.80 -11.11 -6.75
N LEU A 310 11.13 -11.00 -6.94
CA LEU A 310 11.86 -9.74 -6.78
C LEU A 310 11.42 -8.65 -7.75
N THR A 311 11.08 -8.99 -8.99
CA THR A 311 10.62 -8.00 -9.99
C THR A 311 9.33 -7.32 -9.54
N GLN A 312 8.40 -8.08 -8.99
CA GLN A 312 7.15 -7.54 -8.44
C GLN A 312 7.41 -6.70 -7.19
N VAL A 313 8.26 -7.20 -6.29
CA VAL A 313 8.64 -6.48 -5.06
C VAL A 313 9.26 -5.13 -5.39
N PHE A 314 10.15 -5.05 -6.38
CA PHE A 314 10.77 -3.78 -6.77
C PHE A 314 9.77 -2.81 -7.40
N ALA A 315 8.82 -3.30 -8.20
CA ALA A 315 7.75 -2.46 -8.75
C ALA A 315 6.85 -1.90 -7.64
N SER A 316 6.44 -2.73 -6.69
CA SER A 316 5.65 -2.31 -5.52
C SER A 316 6.42 -1.36 -4.60
N ALA A 317 7.73 -1.63 -4.38
CA ALA A 317 8.61 -0.75 -3.61
C ALA A 317 8.73 0.64 -4.24
N ASP A 318 8.89 0.71 -5.56
CA ASP A 318 9.02 1.97 -6.29
C ASP A 318 7.74 2.81 -6.12
N ARG A 319 6.55 2.21 -6.28
CA ARG A 319 5.26 2.87 -6.07
C ARG A 319 5.07 3.39 -4.63
N VAL A 320 5.43 2.58 -3.63
CA VAL A 320 5.35 2.99 -2.21
C VAL A 320 6.32 4.13 -1.92
N LEU A 321 7.57 4.05 -2.40
CA LEU A 321 8.57 5.10 -2.22
C LEU A 321 8.22 6.38 -2.97
N ASP A 322 7.60 6.29 -4.16
CA ASP A 322 7.10 7.45 -4.89
C ASP A 322 6.09 8.23 -4.06
N LEU A 323 5.12 7.54 -3.45
CA LEU A 323 4.15 8.19 -2.57
C LEU A 323 4.80 8.82 -1.33
N LEU A 324 5.77 8.13 -0.70
CA LEU A 324 6.48 8.64 0.48
C LEU A 324 7.33 9.87 0.18
N ASP A 325 7.93 9.92 -1.00
CA ASP A 325 8.80 11.01 -1.46
C ASP A 325 7.99 12.16 -2.13
N GLU A 326 6.68 11.99 -2.31
CA GLU A 326 5.84 13.01 -2.94
C GLU A 326 5.68 14.22 -2.02
N GLU A 327 5.91 15.40 -2.58
CA GLU A 327 5.76 16.66 -1.84
C GLU A 327 4.30 17.14 -1.88
N PRO A 328 3.77 17.68 -0.76
CA PRO A 328 2.44 18.28 -0.73
C PRO A 328 2.40 19.55 -1.62
N VAL A 329 1.22 19.84 -2.16
CA VAL A 329 1.00 21.05 -2.98
C VAL A 329 1.09 22.31 -2.13
N THR A 330 0.57 22.24 -0.89
CA THR A 330 0.57 23.35 0.08
C THR A 330 1.40 22.95 1.29
N ALA A 331 2.25 23.85 1.76
CA ALA A 331 3.01 23.65 2.98
C ALA A 331 2.10 23.80 4.22
N ASP A 332 2.33 22.95 5.22
CA ASP A 332 1.73 23.14 6.55
C ASP A 332 2.48 24.27 7.26
N VAL A 333 1.78 25.33 7.59
CA VAL A 333 2.34 26.52 8.23
C VAL A 333 2.11 26.42 9.73
N THR A 334 3.15 26.02 10.47
CA THR A 334 3.12 25.88 11.93
C THR A 334 3.44 27.19 12.65
N ASP A 335 4.35 28.00 12.10
CA ASP A 335 4.85 29.25 12.70
C ASP A 335 4.19 30.49 12.11
N GLY A 336 3.03 30.33 11.45
CA GLY A 336 2.28 31.41 10.82
C GLY A 336 1.48 32.28 11.80
N ALA A 337 0.92 33.36 11.27
CA ALA A 337 0.09 34.29 12.05
C ALA A 337 -1.14 33.58 12.65
N HIS A 338 -1.44 33.85 13.90
CA HIS A 338 -2.69 33.49 14.56
C HIS A 338 -3.65 34.66 14.46
N THR A 339 -4.43 34.72 13.38
CA THR A 339 -5.39 35.80 13.14
C THR A 339 -6.82 35.31 13.33
N ALA A 340 -7.70 36.19 13.85
CA ALA A 340 -9.13 35.92 13.88
C ALA A 340 -9.74 36.25 12.50
N PHE A 341 -10.79 35.52 12.15
CA PHE A 341 -11.53 35.79 10.90
C PHE A 341 -12.23 37.15 10.97
N ALA A 342 -11.95 38.01 10.01
CA ALA A 342 -12.55 39.33 9.86
C ALA A 342 -12.97 39.61 8.39
N GLY A 343 -13.48 38.56 7.73
CA GLY A 343 -13.80 38.57 6.30
C GLY A 343 -12.67 37.92 5.46
N ALA A 344 -12.95 37.75 4.18
CA ALA A 344 -11.96 37.25 3.22
C ALA A 344 -12.00 38.09 1.92
N GLN A 345 -10.86 38.16 1.25
CA GLN A 345 -10.73 38.94 0.00
C GLN A 345 -9.86 38.18 -1.00
N ALA A 346 -10.30 38.10 -2.22
CA ALA A 346 -9.49 37.61 -3.34
C ALA A 346 -9.13 38.82 -4.22
N GLU A 347 -7.84 38.97 -4.55
CA GLU A 347 -7.29 40.06 -5.36
C GLU A 347 -6.52 39.44 -6.54
N HIS A 348 -7.04 39.68 -7.76
CA HIS A 348 -6.42 39.25 -9.02
C HIS A 348 -6.02 37.75 -9.04
N VAL A 349 -6.90 36.88 -8.54
CA VAL A 349 -6.63 35.46 -8.38
C VAL A 349 -6.77 34.74 -9.72
N SER A 350 -5.68 34.11 -10.19
CA SER A 350 -5.72 33.09 -11.24
C SER A 350 -5.22 31.74 -10.72
N PHE A 351 -5.84 30.68 -11.21
CA PHE A 351 -5.53 29.32 -10.77
C PHE A 351 -5.73 28.28 -11.87
N SER A 352 -4.78 27.35 -11.96
CA SER A 352 -4.81 26.19 -12.89
C SER A 352 -4.62 24.88 -12.14
N TYR A 353 -5.40 23.86 -12.51
CA TYR A 353 -5.08 22.47 -12.21
C TYR A 353 -4.15 21.94 -13.31
N ALA A 354 -2.88 21.72 -13.00
CA ALA A 354 -1.85 21.41 -13.99
C ALA A 354 -1.85 22.43 -15.14
N ASP A 355 -2.23 22.02 -16.35
CA ASP A 355 -2.22 22.87 -17.56
C ASP A 355 -3.59 23.51 -17.87
N GLU A 356 -4.63 23.21 -17.08
CA GLU A 356 -5.99 23.75 -17.29
C GLU A 356 -6.25 24.95 -16.37
N GLU A 357 -6.31 26.14 -16.93
CA GLU A 357 -6.64 27.35 -16.19
C GLU A 357 -8.15 27.44 -15.93
N VAL A 358 -8.53 27.53 -14.64
CA VAL A 358 -9.92 27.47 -14.17
C VAL A 358 -10.40 28.82 -13.66
N LEU A 359 -9.52 29.62 -13.04
CA LEU A 359 -9.83 30.98 -12.58
C LEU A 359 -8.92 31.98 -13.26
N HIS A 360 -9.49 33.07 -13.74
CA HIS A 360 -8.84 34.11 -14.54
C HIS A 360 -9.07 35.47 -13.92
N ASP A 361 -8.10 36.03 -13.21
CA ASP A 361 -8.10 37.37 -12.65
C ASP A 361 -9.37 37.69 -11.79
N LEU A 362 -9.74 36.72 -10.93
CA LEU A 362 -10.90 36.80 -10.06
C LEU A 362 -10.63 37.75 -8.89
N SER A 363 -11.46 38.80 -8.73
CA SER A 363 -11.37 39.69 -7.57
C SER A 363 -12.75 39.82 -6.92
N LEU A 364 -12.87 39.44 -5.64
CA LEU A 364 -14.11 39.56 -4.88
C LEU A 364 -13.84 39.73 -3.38
N THR A 365 -14.82 40.29 -2.67
CA THR A 365 -14.76 40.53 -1.22
C THR A 365 -15.87 39.77 -0.52
N ILE A 366 -15.55 39.09 0.57
CA ILE A 366 -16.48 38.39 1.45
C ILE A 366 -16.51 39.15 2.79
N PRO A 367 -17.47 40.09 2.97
CA PRO A 367 -17.54 40.87 4.20
C PRO A 367 -17.90 40.01 5.40
N GLU A 368 -17.36 40.36 6.58
CA GLU A 368 -17.71 39.74 7.85
C GLU A 368 -19.22 39.82 8.12
N LYS A 369 -19.76 38.73 8.72
CA LYS A 369 -21.19 38.62 9.14
C LYS A 369 -22.20 38.83 8.01
N LYS A 370 -21.86 38.42 6.80
CA LYS A 370 -22.74 38.46 5.63
C LYS A 370 -22.85 37.08 4.98
N ILE A 371 -23.98 36.86 4.34
CA ILE A 371 -24.18 35.73 3.44
C ILE A 371 -23.84 36.18 2.03
N VAL A 372 -22.71 35.71 1.50
CA VAL A 372 -22.27 35.98 0.14
C VAL A 372 -22.61 34.79 -0.75
N GLY A 373 -23.36 35.05 -1.82
CA GLY A 373 -23.73 34.05 -2.82
C GLY A 373 -22.79 34.09 -4.03
N ILE A 374 -22.34 32.93 -4.49
CA ILE A 374 -21.68 32.79 -5.80
C ILE A 374 -22.54 31.93 -6.71
N THR A 375 -22.94 32.47 -7.82
CA THR A 375 -23.72 31.78 -8.87
C THR A 375 -22.90 31.60 -10.14
N GLY A 376 -23.30 30.68 -11.01
CA GLY A 376 -22.65 30.45 -12.31
C GLY A 376 -22.89 29.03 -12.82
N ARG A 377 -22.56 28.76 -14.08
CA ARG A 377 -22.71 27.44 -14.71
C ARG A 377 -21.83 26.40 -14.04
N SER A 378 -22.19 25.12 -14.18
CA SER A 378 -21.30 24.02 -13.79
C SER A 378 -19.94 24.13 -14.51
N GLY A 379 -18.85 23.91 -13.82
CA GLY A 379 -17.49 24.06 -14.36
C GLY A 379 -16.96 25.50 -14.41
N SER A 380 -17.69 26.52 -13.90
CA SER A 380 -17.22 27.91 -13.90
C SER A 380 -16.16 28.27 -12.84
N GLY A 381 -15.65 27.31 -12.08
CA GLY A 381 -14.59 27.53 -11.09
C GLY A 381 -15.06 27.80 -9.65
N LYS A 382 -16.37 27.74 -9.35
CA LYS A 382 -16.93 28.05 -8.02
C LYS A 382 -16.38 27.14 -6.90
N SER A 383 -16.44 25.83 -7.08
CA SER A 383 -15.91 24.86 -6.10
C SER A 383 -14.38 24.96 -5.98
N THR A 384 -13.69 25.30 -7.08
CA THR A 384 -12.26 25.58 -7.06
C THR A 384 -11.95 26.78 -6.16
N PHE A 385 -12.75 27.85 -6.26
CA PHE A 385 -12.57 29.01 -5.40
C PHE A 385 -12.77 28.68 -3.90
N LEU A 386 -13.78 27.86 -3.55
CA LEU A 386 -13.95 27.38 -2.18
C LEU A 386 -12.72 26.61 -1.67
N ARG A 387 -12.14 25.77 -2.52
CA ARG A 387 -10.93 24.99 -2.19
C ARG A 387 -9.70 25.87 -1.98
N LEU A 388 -9.58 26.97 -2.72
CA LEU A 388 -8.52 27.96 -2.54
C LEU A 388 -8.71 28.75 -1.24
N LEU A 389 -9.95 29.10 -0.87
CA LEU A 389 -10.27 29.72 0.43
C LEU A 389 -9.91 28.79 1.59
N MET A 390 -10.16 27.48 1.45
CA MET A 390 -9.71 26.45 2.40
C MET A 390 -8.20 26.21 2.34
N ARG A 391 -7.46 26.89 1.49
CA ARG A 391 -6.03 26.64 1.24
C ARG A 391 -5.71 25.16 1.04
N PHE A 392 -6.54 24.44 0.29
CA PHE A 392 -6.21 23.10 -0.20
C PHE A 392 -5.23 23.16 -1.38
N TRP A 393 -5.21 24.30 -2.09
CA TRP A 393 -4.22 24.71 -3.07
C TRP A 393 -3.83 26.16 -2.83
N ASP A 394 -2.62 26.53 -3.22
CA ASP A 394 -2.20 27.91 -3.27
C ASP A 394 -2.51 28.49 -4.68
N VAL A 395 -2.80 29.76 -4.78
CA VAL A 395 -3.07 30.45 -6.05
C VAL A 395 -1.81 30.57 -6.91
N ASN A 396 -1.95 30.50 -8.25
CA ASN A 396 -0.82 30.70 -9.16
C ASN A 396 -0.40 32.17 -9.21
N THR A 397 -1.37 33.08 -9.31
CA THR A 397 -1.16 34.54 -9.25
C THR A 397 -2.24 35.19 -8.38
N GLY A 398 -1.96 36.40 -7.91
CA GLY A 398 -2.84 37.11 -7.00
C GLY A 398 -2.68 36.72 -5.55
N THR A 399 -3.64 37.12 -4.73
CA THR A 399 -3.59 36.89 -3.27
C THR A 399 -5.00 36.63 -2.74
N ILE A 400 -5.10 35.69 -1.81
CA ILE A 400 -6.29 35.50 -0.98
C ILE A 400 -5.91 35.93 0.44
N ARG A 401 -6.70 36.84 1.00
CA ARG A 401 -6.56 37.33 2.36
C ARG A 401 -7.60 36.70 3.27
N PHE A 402 -7.17 36.34 4.48
CA PHE A 402 -8.03 35.91 5.57
C PHE A 402 -7.95 36.97 6.67
N GLY A 403 -8.96 37.82 6.76
CA GLY A 403 -8.84 39.11 7.44
C GLY A 403 -7.84 40.02 6.71
N GLU A 404 -6.83 40.49 7.42
CA GLU A 404 -5.78 41.34 6.85
C GLU A 404 -4.56 40.55 6.34
N GLU A 405 -4.44 39.26 6.69
CA GLU A 405 -3.27 38.44 6.39
C GLU A 405 -3.43 37.61 5.09
N ASP A 406 -2.34 37.45 4.37
CA ASP A 406 -2.28 36.48 3.27
C ASP A 406 -2.49 35.06 3.83
N ILE A 407 -3.47 34.33 3.29
CA ILE A 407 -3.83 32.99 3.75
C ILE A 407 -2.63 32.01 3.78
N ARG A 408 -1.62 32.25 2.93
CA ARG A 408 -0.38 31.47 2.89
C ARG A 408 0.52 31.67 4.12
N ARG A 409 0.29 32.75 4.90
CA ARG A 409 1.05 33.08 6.11
C ARG A 409 0.28 32.80 7.40
N VAL A 410 -0.99 32.43 7.30
CA VAL A 410 -1.81 32.06 8.45
C VAL A 410 -1.43 30.66 8.91
N ASN A 411 -1.33 30.47 10.24
CA ASN A 411 -1.12 29.15 10.84
C ASN A 411 -2.23 28.19 10.40
N THR A 412 -1.87 27.01 9.87
CA THR A 412 -2.84 26.07 9.27
C THR A 412 -3.88 25.58 10.28
N ALA A 413 -3.49 25.31 11.52
CA ALA A 413 -4.43 24.86 12.55
C ALA A 413 -5.42 25.99 12.93
N THR A 414 -4.93 27.24 13.00
CA THR A 414 -5.77 28.42 13.24
C THR A 414 -6.79 28.63 12.10
N LEU A 415 -6.37 28.47 10.85
CA LEU A 415 -7.25 28.55 9.69
C LEU A 415 -8.35 27.48 9.79
N ARG A 416 -7.98 26.21 9.98
CA ARG A 416 -8.94 25.08 10.10
C ARG A 416 -9.92 25.23 11.28
N ALA A 417 -9.50 25.86 12.37
CA ALA A 417 -10.36 26.09 13.52
C ALA A 417 -11.42 27.19 13.27
N GLN A 418 -11.29 27.98 12.21
CA GLN A 418 -12.18 29.10 11.93
C GLN A 418 -13.02 28.96 10.66
N GLU A 419 -12.82 27.87 9.91
CA GLU A 419 -13.54 27.62 8.66
C GLU A 419 -14.16 26.20 8.64
N SER A 420 -15.28 26.07 7.92
CA SER A 420 -15.93 24.78 7.70
C SER A 420 -16.47 24.70 6.29
N LEU A 421 -16.19 23.62 5.58
CA LEU A 421 -16.65 23.37 4.22
C LEU A 421 -17.67 22.24 4.19
N VAL A 422 -18.85 22.52 3.64
CA VAL A 422 -19.82 21.50 3.22
C VAL A 422 -19.66 21.31 1.73
N THR A 423 -19.21 20.13 1.32
CA THR A 423 -19.03 19.73 -0.07
C THR A 423 -20.34 19.28 -0.70
N GLN A 424 -20.43 19.30 -2.02
CA GLN A 424 -21.59 18.83 -2.78
C GLN A 424 -21.95 17.38 -2.45
N GLU A 425 -20.94 16.52 -2.28
CA GLU A 425 -21.09 15.15 -1.80
C GLU A 425 -20.48 15.01 -0.40
N THR A 426 -21.28 14.50 0.55
CA THR A 426 -20.82 14.28 1.92
C THR A 426 -20.35 12.83 2.07
N GLU A 427 -19.07 12.65 2.37
CA GLU A 427 -18.49 11.34 2.68
C GLU A 427 -18.82 10.93 4.11
N LEU A 428 -19.26 9.67 4.28
CA LEU A 428 -19.60 9.10 5.57
C LEU A 428 -18.71 7.89 5.87
N PHE A 429 -18.35 7.76 7.14
CA PHE A 429 -17.62 6.60 7.65
C PHE A 429 -18.60 5.50 8.04
N ASN A 430 -18.20 4.25 7.93
CA ASN A 430 -18.98 3.10 8.36
C ASN A 430 -19.06 3.05 9.90
N ASP A 431 -19.90 3.91 10.44
CA ASP A 431 -20.14 4.13 11.88
C ASP A 431 -21.59 4.59 12.09
N THR A 432 -21.95 4.96 13.29
CA THR A 432 -23.27 5.51 13.61
C THR A 432 -23.46 6.92 13.03
N ILE A 433 -24.72 7.35 12.90
CA ILE A 433 -25.05 8.73 12.50
C ILE A 433 -24.42 9.73 13.48
N GLU A 434 -24.52 9.48 14.79
CA GLU A 434 -23.94 10.34 15.81
C GLU A 434 -22.42 10.51 15.64
N ASN A 435 -21.69 9.41 15.52
CA ASN A 435 -20.23 9.43 15.37
C ASN A 435 -19.82 10.13 14.09
N ASN A 436 -20.58 9.97 13.02
CA ASN A 436 -20.38 10.70 11.77
C ASN A 436 -20.53 12.22 11.92
N ILE A 437 -21.42 12.68 12.79
CA ILE A 437 -21.62 14.11 13.05
C ILE A 437 -20.55 14.63 14.03
N ARG A 438 -20.20 13.86 15.06
CA ARG A 438 -19.15 14.20 16.05
C ARG A 438 -17.75 14.37 15.46
N ILE A 439 -17.51 13.96 14.23
CA ILE A 439 -16.22 14.22 13.55
C ILE A 439 -15.89 15.72 13.56
N ALA A 440 -16.89 16.59 13.46
CA ALA A 440 -16.72 18.04 13.49
C ALA A 440 -16.28 18.58 14.87
N LYS A 441 -16.72 17.93 15.95
CA LYS A 441 -16.36 18.27 17.34
C LYS A 441 -16.42 17.00 18.18
N ARG A 442 -15.24 16.37 18.41
CA ARG A 442 -15.16 15.02 19.03
C ARG A 442 -15.67 14.95 20.45
N ASP A 443 -15.53 16.03 21.20
CA ASP A 443 -15.97 16.21 22.59
C ASP A 443 -17.41 16.74 22.72
N ALA A 444 -18.15 16.86 21.62
CA ALA A 444 -19.55 17.30 21.62
C ALA A 444 -20.43 16.36 22.45
N THR A 445 -21.33 16.95 23.24
CA THR A 445 -22.35 16.17 23.96
C THR A 445 -23.44 15.69 23.01
N ARG A 446 -24.26 14.75 23.46
CA ARG A 446 -25.41 14.26 22.68
C ARG A 446 -26.39 15.38 22.37
N GLU A 447 -26.63 16.27 23.33
CA GLU A 447 -27.53 17.43 23.21
C GLU A 447 -27.02 18.42 22.13
N GLU A 448 -25.70 18.65 22.06
CA GLU A 448 -25.10 19.50 21.02
C GLU A 448 -25.28 18.87 19.63
N VAL A 449 -25.11 17.55 19.49
CA VAL A 449 -25.34 16.81 18.26
C VAL A 449 -26.81 16.89 17.84
N GLU A 450 -27.74 16.66 18.78
CA GLU A 450 -29.18 16.78 18.52
C GLU A 450 -29.59 18.19 18.12
N ALA A 451 -29.01 19.22 18.76
CA ALA A 451 -29.26 20.62 18.40
C ALA A 451 -28.78 20.92 16.97
N ALA A 452 -27.58 20.49 16.59
CA ALA A 452 -27.07 20.62 15.25
C ALA A 452 -27.95 19.89 14.20
N CYS A 453 -28.43 18.68 14.53
CA CYS A 453 -29.34 17.93 13.66
C CYS A 453 -30.71 18.60 13.49
N LYS A 454 -31.24 19.23 14.53
CA LYS A 454 -32.49 20.00 14.44
C LYS A 454 -32.32 21.18 13.48
N LYS A 455 -31.20 21.91 13.57
CA LYS A 455 -30.86 22.99 12.66
C LYS A 455 -30.71 22.51 11.20
N ALA A 456 -30.17 21.32 10.99
CA ALA A 456 -30.04 20.69 9.68
C ALA A 456 -31.30 19.98 9.17
N ALA A 457 -32.45 20.11 9.85
CA ALA A 457 -33.70 19.38 9.54
C ALA A 457 -33.53 17.85 9.46
N LEU A 458 -32.66 17.29 10.28
CA LEU A 458 -32.31 15.86 10.27
C LEU A 458 -32.85 15.09 11.49
N ASP A 459 -33.08 15.77 12.63
CA ASP A 459 -33.48 15.15 13.89
C ASP A 459 -34.77 14.31 13.77
N GLY A 460 -35.80 14.82 13.07
CA GLY A 460 -37.07 14.11 12.86
C GLY A 460 -36.89 12.79 12.10
N PHE A 461 -36.05 12.80 11.07
CA PHE A 461 -35.68 11.58 10.33
C PHE A 461 -34.92 10.61 11.24
N ILE A 462 -33.88 11.06 11.94
CA ILE A 462 -33.07 10.19 12.81
C ILE A 462 -33.93 9.52 13.87
N ARG A 463 -34.88 10.28 14.51
CA ARG A 463 -35.79 9.73 15.53
C ARG A 463 -36.80 8.75 14.96
N SER A 464 -37.09 8.77 13.67
CA SER A 464 -37.93 7.78 13.00
C SER A 464 -37.24 6.42 12.78
N LEU A 465 -35.90 6.38 12.88
CA LEU A 465 -35.10 5.16 12.69
C LEU A 465 -35.17 4.28 13.95
N PRO A 466 -35.14 2.93 13.80
CA PRO A 466 -35.27 1.99 14.95
C PRO A 466 -34.20 2.19 16.04
N LYS A 467 -32.98 2.63 15.67
CA LYS A 467 -31.89 2.88 16.60
C LYS A 467 -31.59 4.37 16.79
N GLY A 468 -32.41 5.26 16.22
CA GLY A 468 -32.19 6.70 16.29
C GLY A 468 -30.76 7.09 15.82
N TYR A 469 -30.10 7.87 16.62
CA TYR A 469 -28.74 8.37 16.36
C TYR A 469 -27.65 7.27 16.35
N ASP A 470 -27.93 6.12 17.00
CA ASP A 470 -27.03 4.95 17.01
C ASP A 470 -27.21 4.06 15.78
N THR A 471 -27.96 4.51 14.78
CA THR A 471 -28.17 3.79 13.52
C THR A 471 -26.89 3.81 12.70
N PRO A 472 -26.36 2.63 12.29
CA PRO A 472 -25.21 2.55 11.38
C PRO A 472 -25.57 3.08 9.99
N VAL A 473 -24.71 3.89 9.40
CA VAL A 473 -24.95 4.45 8.06
C VAL A 473 -24.59 3.50 6.93
N GLY A 474 -23.97 2.34 7.24
CA GLY A 474 -23.47 1.38 6.25
C GLY A 474 -22.19 1.82 5.56
N GLU A 475 -21.70 0.98 4.67
CA GLU A 475 -20.50 1.26 3.90
C GLU A 475 -20.73 2.46 2.99
N LEU A 476 -19.84 3.46 3.07
CA LEU A 476 -19.94 4.74 2.34
C LEU A 476 -21.30 5.45 2.47
N GLY A 477 -22.03 5.21 3.55
CA GLY A 477 -23.35 5.79 3.78
C GLY A 477 -24.46 5.19 2.91
N GLY A 478 -24.29 3.97 2.43
CA GLY A 478 -25.22 3.29 1.51
C GLY A 478 -26.62 3.04 2.07
N ALA A 479 -26.79 3.12 3.39
CA ALA A 479 -28.10 3.01 4.03
C ALA A 479 -28.91 4.32 3.99
N LEU A 480 -28.32 5.44 3.57
CA LEU A 480 -28.95 6.77 3.57
C LEU A 480 -29.16 7.30 2.14
N SER A 481 -30.22 8.06 1.93
CA SER A 481 -30.45 8.81 0.69
C SER A 481 -29.41 9.93 0.51
N GLY A 482 -29.26 10.44 -0.73
CA GLY A 482 -28.37 11.56 -1.01
C GLY A 482 -28.68 12.81 -0.17
N GLY A 483 -29.97 13.12 0.01
CA GLY A 483 -30.40 14.25 0.82
C GLY A 483 -30.13 14.09 2.32
N GLU A 484 -30.21 12.89 2.87
CA GLU A 484 -29.87 12.60 4.26
C GLU A 484 -28.36 12.72 4.49
N ARG A 485 -27.53 12.19 3.58
CA ARG A 485 -26.07 12.36 3.62
C ARG A 485 -25.70 13.84 3.59
N GLN A 486 -26.30 14.61 2.71
CA GLN A 486 -26.04 16.06 2.59
C GLN A 486 -26.39 16.81 3.87
N ARG A 487 -27.54 16.49 4.50
CA ARG A 487 -27.94 17.07 5.79
C ARG A 487 -26.99 16.70 6.93
N ILE A 488 -26.37 15.53 6.91
CA ILE A 488 -25.30 15.18 7.87
C ILE A 488 -24.10 16.14 7.67
N GLY A 489 -23.71 16.44 6.42
CA GLY A 489 -22.67 17.43 6.14
C GLY A 489 -22.99 18.82 6.70
N VAL A 490 -24.23 19.26 6.51
CA VAL A 490 -24.71 20.54 7.09
C VAL A 490 -24.73 20.49 8.63
N ALA A 491 -25.16 19.37 9.23
CA ALA A 491 -25.14 19.20 10.68
C ALA A 491 -23.71 19.26 11.26
N ARG A 492 -22.71 18.67 10.56
CA ARG A 492 -21.29 18.83 10.90
C ARG A 492 -20.86 20.28 10.95
N ALA A 493 -21.23 21.06 9.95
CA ALA A 493 -20.88 22.49 9.87
C ALA A 493 -21.51 23.29 11.01
N PHE A 494 -22.75 23.01 11.37
CA PHE A 494 -23.42 23.66 12.50
C PHE A 494 -22.85 23.21 13.86
N LEU A 495 -22.41 21.96 13.99
CA LEU A 495 -21.75 21.47 15.21
C LEU A 495 -20.34 22.04 15.40
N HIS A 496 -19.61 22.26 14.30
CA HIS A 496 -18.26 22.86 14.35
C HIS A 496 -18.29 24.29 14.84
N ASP A 497 -19.36 25.01 14.57
CA ASP A 497 -19.69 26.34 15.13
C ASP A 497 -18.60 27.41 14.89
N VAL A 498 -18.09 27.48 13.67
CA VAL A 498 -16.99 28.36 13.27
C VAL A 498 -17.49 29.70 12.68
N PRO A 499 -16.68 30.77 12.66
CA PRO A 499 -17.06 32.08 12.13
C PRO A 499 -17.21 32.11 10.60
N PHE A 500 -16.57 31.20 9.85
CA PHE A 500 -16.63 31.17 8.39
C PHE A 500 -17.13 29.83 7.86
N LEU A 501 -18.31 29.84 7.22
CA LEU A 501 -18.96 28.69 6.63
C LEU A 501 -18.90 28.77 5.10
N LEU A 502 -18.40 27.72 4.48
CA LEU A 502 -18.34 27.53 3.04
C LEU A 502 -19.31 26.40 2.65
N LEU A 503 -20.32 26.71 1.85
CA LEU A 503 -21.38 25.78 1.49
C LEU A 503 -21.40 25.58 -0.03
N ASP A 504 -20.96 24.41 -0.51
CA ASP A 504 -20.95 24.07 -1.94
C ASP A 504 -22.20 23.25 -2.28
N GLU A 505 -23.16 23.90 -2.91
CA GLU A 505 -24.47 23.36 -3.30
C GLU A 505 -25.18 22.58 -2.16
N PRO A 506 -25.36 23.18 -0.97
CA PRO A 506 -25.83 22.46 0.23
C PRO A 506 -27.25 21.93 0.12
N THR A 507 -27.97 22.24 -0.94
CA THR A 507 -29.38 21.86 -1.16
C THR A 507 -29.59 21.12 -2.48
N SER A 508 -28.56 20.71 -3.20
CA SER A 508 -28.66 20.11 -4.55
C SER A 508 -29.53 18.84 -4.59
N ASN A 509 -29.44 18.02 -3.57
CA ASN A 509 -30.15 16.73 -3.45
C ASN A 509 -31.41 16.79 -2.58
N LEU A 510 -31.94 17.99 -2.32
CA LEU A 510 -33.10 18.19 -1.45
C LEU A 510 -34.34 18.62 -2.23
N ASP A 511 -35.50 18.24 -1.70
CA ASP A 511 -36.78 18.78 -2.10
C ASP A 511 -36.95 20.24 -1.61
N SER A 512 -37.91 20.94 -2.18
CA SER A 512 -38.14 22.37 -1.88
C SER A 512 -38.48 22.67 -0.42
N LEU A 513 -39.10 21.70 0.31
CA LEU A 513 -39.45 21.86 1.71
C LEU A 513 -38.18 21.82 2.58
N ASN A 514 -37.39 20.76 2.41
CA ASN A 514 -36.12 20.60 3.13
C ASN A 514 -35.09 21.68 2.76
N GLU A 515 -35.04 22.11 1.49
CA GLU A 515 -34.25 23.26 1.05
C GLU A 515 -34.64 24.52 1.86
N GLY A 516 -35.96 24.85 1.95
CA GLY A 516 -36.45 26.01 2.69
C GLY A 516 -36.08 25.96 4.18
N VAL A 517 -36.11 24.78 4.82
CA VAL A 517 -35.73 24.65 6.23
C VAL A 517 -34.24 24.90 6.43
N ILE A 518 -33.38 24.37 5.57
CA ILE A 518 -31.92 24.57 5.66
C ILE A 518 -31.56 26.04 5.42
N LEU A 519 -32.14 26.67 4.39
CA LEU A 519 -31.88 28.09 4.10
C LEU A 519 -32.35 29.00 5.23
N LYS A 520 -33.48 28.66 5.88
CA LYS A 520 -33.94 29.38 7.05
C LYS A 520 -32.99 29.20 8.23
N ALA A 521 -32.49 27.98 8.44
CA ALA A 521 -31.49 27.71 9.48
C ALA A 521 -30.17 28.44 9.21
N VAL A 522 -29.68 28.43 7.99
CA VAL A 522 -28.49 29.22 7.59
C VAL A 522 -28.67 30.69 7.90
N ARG A 523 -29.80 31.30 7.52
CA ARG A 523 -30.10 32.68 7.84
C ARG A 523 -30.21 32.98 9.34
N ALA A 524 -30.77 32.08 10.11
CA ALA A 524 -30.96 32.25 11.56
C ALA A 524 -29.64 32.13 12.32
N GLU A 525 -28.84 31.10 11.98
CA GLU A 525 -27.57 30.78 12.65
C GLU A 525 -26.39 31.66 12.23
N CYS A 526 -26.50 32.29 11.04
CA CYS A 526 -25.41 33.05 10.45
C CYS A 526 -25.55 34.58 10.68
N ARG A 527 -26.37 35.01 11.65
CA ARG A 527 -26.43 36.44 12.02
C ARG A 527 -25.08 36.97 12.51
N ASP A 528 -24.30 36.13 13.18
CA ASP A 528 -22.99 36.46 13.73
C ASP A 528 -21.84 35.78 12.97
N LYS A 529 -22.13 35.09 11.85
CA LYS A 529 -21.16 34.35 11.04
C LYS A 529 -21.11 34.83 9.62
N THR A 530 -20.01 34.57 8.95
CA THR A 530 -19.89 34.79 7.50
C THR A 530 -20.15 33.48 6.79
N VAL A 531 -20.97 33.54 5.74
CA VAL A 531 -21.30 32.38 4.92
C VAL A 531 -20.98 32.67 3.46
N LEU A 532 -20.21 31.77 2.84
CA LEU A 532 -20.08 31.75 1.39
C LEU A 532 -20.93 30.60 0.83
N LEU A 533 -21.95 30.95 0.07
CA LEU A 533 -22.95 30.02 -0.46
C LEU A 533 -22.80 29.91 -1.98
N VAL A 534 -22.44 28.75 -2.45
CA VAL A 534 -22.33 28.41 -3.87
C VAL A 534 -23.58 27.66 -4.31
N SER A 535 -24.29 28.14 -5.30
CA SER A 535 -25.43 27.41 -5.89
C SER A 535 -25.79 27.94 -7.28
N HIS A 536 -26.39 27.10 -8.07
CA HIS A 536 -27.01 27.46 -9.34
C HIS A 536 -28.54 27.72 -9.22
N ARG A 537 -29.13 27.46 -8.04
CA ARG A 537 -30.57 27.63 -7.77
C ARG A 537 -30.88 29.05 -7.32
N LYS A 538 -31.86 29.70 -7.99
CA LYS A 538 -32.33 31.04 -7.61
C LYS A 538 -32.91 31.11 -6.21
N SER A 539 -33.61 30.05 -5.77
CA SER A 539 -34.16 29.90 -4.40
C SER A 539 -33.06 29.99 -3.33
N THR A 540 -31.98 29.31 -3.55
CA THR A 540 -30.82 29.29 -2.65
C THR A 540 -30.13 30.65 -2.61
N MET A 541 -29.96 31.30 -3.77
CA MET A 541 -29.36 32.64 -3.88
C MET A 541 -30.19 33.74 -3.24
N ALA A 542 -31.50 33.58 -3.13
CA ALA A 542 -32.37 34.52 -2.41
C ALA A 542 -32.05 34.60 -0.89
N ALA A 543 -31.25 33.69 -0.35
CA ALA A 543 -30.74 33.77 1.02
C ALA A 543 -29.53 34.70 1.17
N ALA A 544 -28.82 35.05 0.10
CA ALA A 544 -27.59 35.85 0.14
C ALA A 544 -27.89 37.35 0.30
N ASP A 545 -27.01 38.06 1.04
CA ASP A 545 -27.00 39.51 1.17
C ASP A 545 -26.31 40.18 -0.04
N VAL A 546 -25.28 39.52 -0.56
CA VAL A 546 -24.51 39.93 -1.73
C VAL A 546 -24.35 38.74 -2.66
N THR A 547 -24.51 38.94 -3.96
CA THR A 547 -24.37 37.87 -4.94
C THR A 547 -23.37 38.25 -6.02
N TYR A 548 -22.43 37.36 -6.28
CA TYR A 548 -21.49 37.43 -7.39
C TYR A 548 -21.85 36.41 -8.46
N SER A 549 -21.68 36.74 -9.73
CA SER A 549 -21.79 35.82 -10.83
C SER A 549 -20.39 35.46 -11.34
N VAL A 550 -20.10 34.16 -11.48
CA VAL A 550 -18.84 33.69 -12.03
C VAL A 550 -19.10 32.92 -13.32
N GLU A 551 -18.56 33.43 -14.42
CA GLU A 551 -18.66 32.83 -15.74
C GLU A 551 -17.28 32.59 -16.31
N SER A 552 -16.99 31.34 -16.71
CA SER A 552 -15.68 30.93 -17.26
C SER A 552 -14.49 31.43 -16.44
N GLY A 553 -14.54 31.27 -15.11
CA GLY A 553 -13.46 31.64 -14.21
C GLY A 553 -13.31 33.14 -13.91
N ARG A 554 -14.21 34.00 -14.37
CA ARG A 554 -14.19 35.45 -14.16
C ARG A 554 -15.44 35.94 -13.45
N LEU A 555 -15.32 37.06 -12.75
CA LEU A 555 -16.46 37.75 -12.18
C LEU A 555 -17.21 38.45 -13.32
N SER A 556 -18.53 38.23 -13.42
CA SER A 556 -19.40 38.83 -14.42
C SER A 556 -20.46 39.75 -13.80
#